data_af69246b9b3735539f44202fa8530973
#
_entry.id   af69246b9b3735539f44202fa8530973
#
_cell.length_a   1.000
_cell.length_b   1.000
_cell.length_c   1.000
_cell.angle_alpha   90.00
_cell.angle_beta   90.00
_cell.angle_gamma   90.00
#
_symmetry.space_group_name_H-M   'P 1'
#
loop_
_entity.id
_entity.type
_entity.pdbx_description
1 polymer ?
#
loop_
_entity_poly.entity_id
_entity_poly.type
_entity_poly.pdbx_seq_one_letter_code
_entity_poly.pdbx_strand_id
1 'polypeptide(L)'
;MNFIKRCSRLLTLLALFSSAVAVANPAPAPILIQGAMDVEVETLVAALKEKQELTVGTWTYWQGTLSGYPVVVSRTEVGLANAAAATTLAMERFRPRLVINQGTAGGHDPALHRGDIVIGTKSFNMGAYRSDLTPAEQGVDPSKWHNFEVTMRLRDNGKLVEHTAFAGDPELVGRALGMADRYRHGRVVPGIIGTADEWNRQVARINWLHQTYQTAAEEMETSSAALVAEAYKVPFVGIRVLSNSDLHGEEFDPQTAIHCQQFVTDYAKVLINGFNKA
;
A
#
# COMPACT_ATOMS: atom_id res chain seq x y z
N MET A 1 1.67 -95.26 20.62
CA MET A 1 0.65 -94.52 19.78
C MET A 1 0.76 -93.01 20.22
N ASN A 2 1.76 -92.31 19.67
CA ASN A 2 2.04 -90.96 20.05
C ASN A 2 2.01 -90.01 18.87
N PHE A 3 1.07 -89.06 18.85
CA PHE A 3 0.92 -88.06 17.83
C PHE A 3 1.71 -86.79 18.25
N ILE A 4 2.78 -86.53 17.54
CA ILE A 4 3.54 -85.33 17.71
C ILE A 4 2.92 -84.22 16.85
N LYS A 5 2.36 -83.21 17.50
CA LYS A 5 1.90 -81.96 16.84
C LYS A 5 3.08 -81.03 16.57
N ARG A 6 3.40 -80.78 15.32
CA ARG A 6 4.29 -79.69 14.88
C ARG A 6 3.54 -78.34 14.90
N CYS A 7 3.95 -77.42 15.81
CA CYS A 7 3.55 -76.04 15.74
C CYS A 7 4.50 -75.25 14.81
N SER A 8 3.95 -74.80 13.68
CA SER A 8 4.61 -73.90 12.75
C SER A 8 4.41 -72.48 13.25
N ARG A 9 5.49 -71.84 13.63
CA ARG A 9 5.48 -70.39 14.01
C ARG A 9 5.63 -69.56 12.73
N LEU A 10 4.55 -68.92 12.29
CA LEU A 10 4.57 -67.86 11.29
C LEU A 10 5.06 -66.56 11.98
N LEU A 11 6.29 -66.12 11.69
CA LEU A 11 6.75 -64.78 12.03
C LEU A 11 6.24 -63.80 10.97
N THR A 12 5.23 -63.01 11.33
CA THR A 12 4.78 -61.89 10.50
C THR A 12 5.68 -60.69 10.79
N LEU A 13 6.57 -60.35 9.86
CA LEU A 13 7.33 -59.10 9.89
C LEU A 13 6.38 -57.93 9.55
N LEU A 14 6.00 -57.15 10.56
CA LEU A 14 5.33 -55.86 10.36
C LEU A 14 6.40 -54.82 10.01
N ALA A 15 6.53 -54.50 8.72
CA ALA A 15 7.35 -53.39 8.27
C ALA A 15 6.58 -52.09 8.58
N LEU A 16 6.98 -51.36 9.62
CA LEU A 16 6.54 -50.02 9.93
C LEU A 16 7.10 -49.04 8.88
N PHE A 17 6.31 -48.70 7.89
CA PHE A 17 6.59 -47.58 7.01
C PHE A 17 6.34 -46.28 7.82
N SER A 18 7.38 -45.74 8.41
CA SER A 18 7.37 -44.35 8.92
C SER A 18 7.37 -43.40 7.74
N SER A 19 6.20 -43.01 7.29
CA SER A 19 6.06 -41.87 6.36
C SER A 19 6.47 -40.60 7.11
N ALA A 20 7.68 -40.12 6.86
CA ALA A 20 8.09 -38.79 7.28
C ALA A 20 7.20 -37.80 6.50
N VAL A 21 6.17 -37.29 7.16
CA VAL A 21 5.43 -36.12 6.66
C VAL A 21 6.43 -34.96 6.69
N ALA A 22 6.94 -34.61 5.53
CA ALA A 22 7.71 -33.39 5.37
C ALA A 22 6.76 -32.22 5.72
N VAL A 23 6.95 -31.62 6.88
CA VAL A 23 6.28 -30.38 7.25
C VAL A 23 6.86 -29.32 6.32
N ALA A 24 6.15 -29.03 5.24
CA ALA A 24 6.51 -27.92 4.37
C ALA A 24 6.50 -26.65 5.23
N ASN A 25 7.61 -25.93 5.25
CA ASN A 25 7.63 -24.62 5.88
C ASN A 25 6.50 -23.78 5.26
N PRO A 26 5.69 -23.10 6.09
CA PRO A 26 4.64 -22.26 5.56
C PRO A 26 5.24 -21.23 4.60
N ALA A 27 4.57 -21.02 3.47
CA ALA A 27 5.00 -20.02 2.50
C ALA A 27 5.14 -18.66 3.20
N PRO A 28 6.17 -17.87 2.87
CA PRO A 28 6.36 -16.56 3.50
C PRO A 28 5.16 -15.65 3.21
N ALA A 29 4.84 -14.79 4.18
CA ALA A 29 3.77 -13.80 4.04
C ALA A 29 4.07 -12.85 2.86
N PRO A 30 3.10 -12.59 1.95
CA PRO A 30 3.35 -11.84 0.72
C PRO A 30 3.61 -10.35 0.98
N ILE A 31 4.22 -9.67 -0.01
CA ILE A 31 4.16 -8.22 -0.14
C ILE A 31 2.82 -7.87 -0.78
N LEU A 32 2.06 -6.94 -0.20
CA LEU A 32 0.90 -6.34 -0.84
C LEU A 32 1.30 -5.05 -1.55
N ILE A 33 1.03 -4.95 -2.86
CA ILE A 33 1.22 -3.74 -3.66
C ILE A 33 -0.15 -3.32 -4.18
N GLN A 34 -0.54 -2.07 -3.93
CA GLN A 34 -1.86 -1.55 -4.28
C GLN A 34 -1.75 -0.39 -5.27
N GLY A 35 -2.69 -0.30 -6.19
CA GLY A 35 -2.99 0.88 -7.01
C GLY A 35 -4.49 0.98 -7.20
N ALA A 36 -5.02 2.15 -7.51
CA ALA A 36 -6.46 2.38 -7.61
C ALA A 36 -7.03 2.02 -8.98
N MET A 37 -6.30 2.28 -10.04
CA MET A 37 -6.75 2.18 -11.43
C MET A 37 -6.00 1.10 -12.20
N ASP A 38 -6.57 0.64 -13.32
CA ASP A 38 -5.91 -0.32 -14.22
C ASP A 38 -4.53 0.19 -14.64
N VAL A 39 -4.44 1.45 -15.06
CA VAL A 39 -3.19 2.10 -15.50
C VAL A 39 -2.12 2.13 -14.40
N GLU A 40 -2.49 1.96 -13.14
CA GLU A 40 -1.59 1.95 -11.99
C GLU A 40 -1.15 0.55 -11.57
N VAL A 41 -1.77 -0.52 -12.09
CA VAL A 41 -1.47 -1.90 -11.68
C VAL A 41 -1.03 -2.82 -12.82
N GLU A 42 -1.36 -2.51 -14.07
CA GLU A 42 -1.13 -3.40 -15.22
C GLU A 42 0.33 -3.85 -15.36
N THR A 43 1.28 -2.93 -15.22
CA THR A 43 2.73 -3.24 -15.31
C THR A 43 3.19 -4.13 -14.16
N LEU A 44 2.68 -3.90 -12.94
CA LEU A 44 2.96 -4.73 -11.75
C LEU A 44 2.41 -6.14 -11.94
N VAL A 45 1.14 -6.25 -12.41
CA VAL A 45 0.49 -7.54 -12.69
C VAL A 45 1.22 -8.29 -13.79
N ALA A 46 1.67 -7.59 -14.84
CA ALA A 46 2.46 -8.21 -15.92
C ALA A 46 3.81 -8.76 -15.43
N ALA A 47 4.40 -8.17 -14.41
CA ALA A 47 5.67 -8.61 -13.84
C ALA A 47 5.55 -9.87 -12.97
N LEU A 48 4.35 -10.23 -12.51
CA LEU A 48 4.14 -11.43 -11.70
C LEU A 48 4.26 -12.70 -12.53
N LYS A 49 4.92 -13.71 -11.95
CA LYS A 49 4.90 -15.09 -12.45
C LYS A 49 3.85 -15.91 -11.71
N GLU A 50 3.34 -16.98 -12.36
CA GLU A 50 2.39 -17.93 -11.78
C GLU A 50 1.16 -17.23 -11.17
N LYS A 51 0.70 -16.18 -11.83
CA LYS A 51 -0.36 -15.34 -11.31
C LYS A 51 -1.73 -16.01 -11.33
N GLN A 52 -2.47 -15.79 -10.26
CA GLN A 52 -3.87 -16.15 -10.09
C GLN A 52 -4.67 -14.89 -9.75
N GLU A 53 -5.80 -14.72 -10.41
CA GLU A 53 -6.71 -13.61 -10.18
C GLU A 53 -7.83 -14.02 -9.22
N LEU A 54 -8.16 -13.13 -8.30
CA LEU A 54 -9.28 -13.26 -7.37
C LEU A 54 -10.04 -11.94 -7.32
N THR A 55 -11.32 -11.97 -7.63
CA THR A 55 -12.21 -10.82 -7.45
C THR A 55 -13.13 -11.07 -6.25
N VAL A 56 -13.25 -10.07 -5.36
CA VAL A 56 -14.15 -10.08 -4.21
C VAL A 56 -14.98 -8.80 -4.23
N GLY A 57 -16.27 -8.91 -4.50
CA GLY A 57 -17.09 -7.75 -4.81
C GLY A 57 -16.63 -7.10 -6.11
N THR A 58 -16.12 -5.89 -6.04
CA THR A 58 -15.54 -5.15 -7.17
C THR A 58 -14.01 -5.11 -7.16
N TRP A 59 -13.39 -5.48 -6.05
CA TRP A 59 -11.95 -5.39 -5.88
C TRP A 59 -11.23 -6.61 -6.40
N THR A 60 -10.17 -6.39 -7.18
CA THR A 60 -9.41 -7.45 -7.84
C THR A 60 -8.01 -7.57 -7.24
N TYR A 61 -7.57 -8.80 -7.03
CA TYR A 61 -6.27 -9.17 -6.49
C TYR A 61 -5.59 -10.17 -7.43
N TRP A 62 -4.32 -9.95 -7.74
CA TRP A 62 -3.48 -10.89 -8.49
C TRP A 62 -2.39 -11.41 -7.56
N GLN A 63 -2.48 -12.69 -7.24
CA GLN A 63 -1.44 -13.39 -6.47
C GLN A 63 -0.43 -13.99 -7.43
N GLY A 64 0.85 -13.89 -7.10
CA GLY A 64 1.90 -14.49 -7.90
C GLY A 64 3.24 -14.38 -7.21
N THR A 65 4.32 -14.53 -7.99
CA THR A 65 5.67 -14.36 -7.47
C THR A 65 6.43 -13.29 -8.24
N LEU A 66 7.25 -12.53 -7.51
CA LEU A 66 8.25 -11.61 -8.06
C LEU A 66 9.61 -12.03 -7.51
N SER A 67 10.57 -12.33 -8.38
CA SER A 67 11.88 -12.87 -7.96
C SER A 67 11.76 -14.10 -7.03
N GLY A 68 10.75 -14.94 -7.25
CA GLY A 68 10.49 -16.16 -6.46
C GLY A 68 9.84 -15.91 -5.09
N TYR A 69 9.49 -14.67 -4.74
CA TYR A 69 8.84 -14.29 -3.49
C TYR A 69 7.34 -14.00 -3.70
N PRO A 70 6.44 -14.41 -2.77
CA PRO A 70 5.02 -14.15 -2.91
C PRO A 70 4.70 -12.65 -2.92
N VAL A 71 3.92 -12.22 -3.90
CA VAL A 71 3.42 -10.85 -4.04
C VAL A 71 1.94 -10.89 -4.39
N VAL A 72 1.18 -10.00 -3.81
CA VAL A 72 -0.21 -9.72 -4.17
C VAL A 72 -0.28 -8.29 -4.70
N VAL A 73 -0.75 -8.13 -5.94
CA VAL A 73 -1.12 -6.82 -6.49
C VAL A 73 -2.62 -6.66 -6.33
N SER A 74 -3.07 -5.50 -5.87
CA SER A 74 -4.48 -5.17 -5.66
C SER A 74 -4.87 -3.93 -6.44
N ARG A 75 -5.96 -4.02 -7.23
CA ARG A 75 -6.67 -2.86 -7.71
C ARG A 75 -7.76 -2.52 -6.70
N THR A 76 -7.59 -1.36 -6.05
CA THR A 76 -8.44 -0.94 -4.94
C THR A 76 -9.70 -0.23 -5.38
N GLU A 77 -9.78 0.21 -6.63
CA GLU A 77 -10.66 1.28 -7.11
C GLU A 77 -10.37 2.62 -6.40
N VAL A 78 -10.86 3.72 -6.99
CA VAL A 78 -10.56 5.08 -6.52
C VAL A 78 -11.32 5.43 -5.25
N GLY A 79 -10.67 6.14 -4.34
CA GLY A 79 -11.29 6.80 -3.20
C GLY A 79 -11.11 6.12 -1.85
N LEU A 80 -11.31 6.90 -0.80
CA LEU A 80 -11.09 6.54 0.61
C LEU A 80 -11.80 5.23 1.01
N ALA A 81 -13.08 5.11 0.66
CA ALA A 81 -13.90 3.95 1.03
C ALA A 81 -13.41 2.67 0.34
N ASN A 82 -13.09 2.76 -0.95
CA ASN A 82 -12.58 1.65 -1.74
C ASN A 82 -11.21 1.19 -1.23
N ALA A 83 -10.30 2.13 -0.98
CA ALA A 83 -8.98 1.82 -0.46
C ALA A 83 -9.04 1.12 0.89
N ALA A 84 -9.88 1.60 1.83
CA ALA A 84 -10.07 0.96 3.13
C ALA A 84 -10.63 -0.46 2.99
N ALA A 85 -11.68 -0.64 2.19
CA ALA A 85 -12.33 -1.94 2.00
C ALA A 85 -11.38 -2.95 1.34
N ALA A 86 -10.72 -2.58 0.25
CA ALA A 86 -9.78 -3.44 -0.46
C ALA A 86 -8.58 -3.82 0.42
N THR A 87 -8.05 -2.86 1.19
CA THR A 87 -6.92 -3.14 2.10
C THR A 87 -7.34 -4.09 3.22
N THR A 88 -8.52 -3.88 3.84
CA THR A 88 -9.04 -4.78 4.88
C THR A 88 -9.22 -6.21 4.35
N LEU A 89 -9.82 -6.37 3.18
CA LEU A 89 -9.95 -7.68 2.54
C LEU A 89 -8.59 -8.34 2.27
N ALA A 90 -7.60 -7.56 1.84
CA ALA A 90 -6.26 -8.07 1.60
C ALA A 90 -5.58 -8.52 2.91
N MET A 91 -5.74 -7.76 4.01
CA MET A 91 -5.22 -8.15 5.33
C MET A 91 -5.80 -9.48 5.79
N GLU A 92 -7.12 -9.65 5.70
CA GLU A 92 -7.82 -10.88 6.14
C GLU A 92 -7.47 -12.09 5.27
N ARG A 93 -7.36 -11.90 3.95
CA ARG A 93 -7.17 -12.99 3.00
C ARG A 93 -5.73 -13.43 2.84
N PHE A 94 -4.80 -12.49 2.79
CA PHE A 94 -3.42 -12.76 2.38
C PHE A 94 -2.42 -12.56 3.52
N ARG A 95 -2.80 -11.87 4.60
CA ARG A 95 -1.93 -11.59 5.75
C ARG A 95 -0.56 -11.06 5.31
N PRO A 96 -0.51 -9.96 4.57
CA PRO A 96 0.73 -9.46 4.02
C PRO A 96 1.71 -9.04 5.12
N ARG A 97 3.01 -9.19 4.86
CA ARG A 97 4.05 -8.73 5.78
C ARG A 97 4.31 -7.23 5.72
N LEU A 98 3.96 -6.59 4.63
CA LEU A 98 4.01 -5.14 4.43
C LEU A 98 3.09 -4.72 3.29
N VAL A 99 2.76 -3.43 3.25
CA VAL A 99 1.94 -2.81 2.20
C VAL A 99 2.71 -1.68 1.54
N ILE A 100 2.71 -1.69 0.21
CA ILE A 100 3.12 -0.59 -0.65
C ILE A 100 1.86 -0.08 -1.35
N ASN A 101 1.38 1.11 -0.98
CA ASN A 101 0.26 1.75 -1.67
C ASN A 101 0.85 2.78 -2.64
N GLN A 102 0.69 2.56 -3.95
CA GLN A 102 1.31 3.38 -4.97
C GLN A 102 0.30 3.86 -6.01
N GLY A 103 0.64 4.90 -6.74
CA GLY A 103 -0.20 5.44 -7.80
C GLY A 103 0.20 6.85 -8.21
N THR A 104 -0.71 7.49 -8.93
CA THR A 104 -0.58 8.88 -9.39
C THR A 104 -1.05 9.87 -8.33
N ALA A 105 -0.62 11.12 -8.45
CA ALA A 105 -1.03 12.21 -7.56
C ALA A 105 -0.91 13.58 -8.24
N GLY A 106 -1.66 14.57 -7.75
CA GLY A 106 -1.46 15.99 -8.06
C GLY A 106 -0.33 16.59 -7.21
N GLY A 107 0.50 17.44 -7.81
CA GLY A 107 1.60 18.12 -7.13
C GLY A 107 1.14 19.30 -6.28
N HIS A 108 1.55 19.35 -5.01
CA HIS A 108 1.30 20.46 -4.09
C HIS A 108 2.55 21.27 -3.73
N ASP A 109 3.72 20.64 -3.74
CA ASP A 109 5.00 21.31 -3.48
C ASP A 109 5.47 22.04 -4.75
N PRO A 110 5.64 23.38 -4.72
CA PRO A 110 6.09 24.16 -5.88
C PRO A 110 7.52 23.82 -6.35
N ALA A 111 8.29 23.10 -5.55
CA ALA A 111 9.61 22.62 -5.96
C ALA A 111 9.56 21.29 -6.76
N LEU A 112 8.38 20.65 -6.87
CA LEU A 112 8.22 19.36 -7.54
C LEU A 112 7.47 19.52 -8.85
N HIS A 113 7.79 18.67 -9.82
CA HIS A 113 7.22 18.65 -11.15
C HIS A 113 6.60 17.29 -11.50
N ARG A 114 5.79 17.27 -12.55
CA ARG A 114 5.26 16.05 -13.13
C ARG A 114 6.42 15.06 -13.41
N GLY A 115 6.23 13.82 -12.99
CA GLY A 115 7.24 12.77 -13.06
C GLY A 115 8.05 12.57 -11.77
N ASP A 116 8.10 13.57 -10.88
CA ASP A 116 8.74 13.38 -9.56
C ASP A 116 7.96 12.36 -8.72
N ILE A 117 8.66 11.56 -7.93
CA ILE A 117 8.08 10.58 -7.00
C ILE A 117 8.20 11.10 -5.57
N VAL A 118 7.08 11.11 -4.85
CA VAL A 118 7.00 11.38 -3.42
C VAL A 118 6.93 10.06 -2.66
N ILE A 119 7.92 9.81 -1.79
CA ILE A 119 7.88 8.73 -0.82
C ILE A 119 7.23 9.25 0.46
N GLY A 120 6.07 8.72 0.80
CA GLY A 120 5.25 9.18 1.90
C GLY A 120 5.90 8.93 3.27
N THR A 121 6.47 9.98 3.87
CA THR A 121 6.92 9.94 5.26
C THR A 121 5.75 9.98 6.22
N LYS A 122 4.65 10.59 5.80
CA LYS A 122 3.37 10.66 6.48
C LYS A 122 2.25 10.74 5.45
N SER A 123 1.06 10.29 5.86
CA SER A 123 -0.20 10.52 5.13
C SER A 123 -1.31 10.87 6.10
N PHE A 124 -2.24 11.72 5.69
CA PHE A 124 -3.39 12.09 6.50
C PHE A 124 -4.60 12.40 5.63
N ASN A 125 -5.79 12.28 6.22
CA ASN A 125 -7.04 12.64 5.55
C ASN A 125 -7.20 14.17 5.58
N MET A 126 -6.84 14.84 4.49
CA MET A 126 -6.97 16.29 4.35
C MET A 126 -8.39 16.73 3.99
N GLY A 127 -9.27 15.82 3.56
CA GLY A 127 -10.66 16.08 3.21
C GLY A 127 -11.65 16.01 4.38
N ALA A 128 -11.17 15.65 5.58
CA ALA A 128 -11.99 15.66 6.77
C ALA A 128 -11.86 17.02 7.48
N TYR A 129 -12.91 17.83 7.37
CA TYR A 129 -12.91 19.20 7.92
C TYR A 129 -13.93 19.39 9.03
N ARG A 130 -13.61 20.34 9.91
CA ARG A 130 -14.57 21.12 10.67
C ARG A 130 -14.37 22.59 10.32
N SER A 131 -15.44 23.35 10.28
CA SER A 131 -15.40 24.81 10.18
C SER A 131 -15.91 25.43 11.47
N ASP A 132 -15.50 26.66 11.73
CA ASP A 132 -16.10 27.47 12.79
C ASP A 132 -17.46 27.98 12.35
N LEU A 133 -18.36 28.20 13.31
CA LEU A 133 -19.66 28.81 13.03
C LEU A 133 -19.46 30.25 12.56
N THR A 134 -19.88 30.53 11.35
CA THR A 134 -19.86 31.90 10.79
C THR A 134 -21.24 32.31 10.29
N PRO A 135 -21.63 33.58 10.40
CA PRO A 135 -22.86 34.10 9.81
C PRO A 135 -22.89 33.91 8.28
N ALA A 136 -24.08 33.75 7.72
CA ALA A 136 -24.28 33.48 6.30
C ALA A 136 -23.67 34.58 5.39
N GLU A 137 -23.66 35.81 5.86
CA GLU A 137 -23.15 37.00 5.14
C GLU A 137 -21.65 36.95 4.92
N GLN A 138 -20.91 36.13 5.67
CA GLN A 138 -19.45 35.97 5.51
C GLN A 138 -19.08 34.98 4.38
N GLY A 139 -20.08 34.29 3.82
CA GLY A 139 -19.85 33.32 2.73
C GLY A 139 -19.04 32.10 3.18
N VAL A 140 -18.43 31.41 2.19
CA VAL A 140 -17.59 30.22 2.39
C VAL A 140 -16.12 30.61 2.25
N ASP A 141 -15.35 30.33 3.28
CA ASP A 141 -13.90 30.58 3.31
C ASP A 141 -13.15 29.30 3.71
N PRO A 142 -12.59 28.54 2.77
CA PRO A 142 -11.86 27.30 3.07
C PRO A 142 -10.63 27.50 3.96
N SER A 143 -10.06 28.71 4.04
CA SER A 143 -8.92 29.02 4.93
C SER A 143 -9.30 28.94 6.42
N LYS A 144 -10.59 28.98 6.74
CA LYS A 144 -11.16 28.82 8.09
C LYS A 144 -11.53 27.36 8.42
N TRP A 145 -11.24 26.42 7.52
CA TRP A 145 -11.50 25.01 7.73
C TRP A 145 -10.29 24.35 8.40
N HIS A 146 -10.55 23.57 9.42
CA HIS A 146 -9.55 22.87 10.20
C HIS A 146 -9.68 21.38 9.98
N ASN A 147 -8.58 20.66 9.95
CA ASN A 147 -8.60 19.21 9.86
C ASN A 147 -9.43 18.62 11.02
N PHE A 148 -10.27 17.64 10.71
CA PHE A 148 -11.13 16.95 11.67
C PHE A 148 -10.57 15.58 11.98
N GLU A 149 -9.62 15.51 12.88
CA GLU A 149 -8.79 14.35 13.22
C GLU A 149 -9.60 13.16 13.76
N VAL A 150 -10.87 13.36 14.11
CA VAL A 150 -11.75 12.28 14.60
C VAL A 150 -11.87 11.10 13.63
N THR A 151 -11.67 11.33 12.33
CA THR A 151 -11.72 10.29 11.30
C THR A 151 -10.49 9.38 11.29
N MET A 152 -9.47 9.72 12.06
CA MET A 152 -8.22 9.00 12.17
C MET A 152 -8.04 8.35 13.55
N ARG A 153 -9.14 7.95 14.17
CA ARG A 153 -9.16 7.26 15.46
C ARG A 153 -9.15 5.76 15.26
N LEU A 154 -8.32 5.09 16.05
CA LEU A 154 -8.25 3.64 16.16
C LEU A 154 -8.44 3.20 17.61
N ARG A 155 -8.58 1.89 17.83
CA ARG A 155 -8.53 1.32 19.17
C ARG A 155 -7.35 0.35 19.25
N ASP A 156 -6.49 0.59 20.24
CA ASP A 156 -5.43 -0.33 20.61
C ASP A 156 -5.74 -0.90 22.01
N ASN A 157 -5.86 -2.23 22.08
CA ASN A 157 -6.27 -2.93 23.31
C ASN A 157 -7.51 -2.31 23.97
N GLY A 158 -8.50 -1.92 23.17
CA GLY A 158 -9.75 -1.29 23.61
C GLY A 158 -9.66 0.20 23.94
N LYS A 159 -8.46 0.78 24.03
CA LYS A 159 -8.26 2.21 24.28
C LYS A 159 -8.33 2.99 22.98
N LEU A 160 -8.98 4.16 23.03
CA LEU A 160 -9.01 5.09 21.92
C LEU A 160 -7.61 5.70 21.71
N VAL A 161 -7.13 5.65 20.44
CA VAL A 161 -5.91 6.31 20.01
C VAL A 161 -6.26 7.26 18.86
N GLU A 162 -5.86 8.50 18.98
CA GLU A 162 -6.05 9.55 17.98
C GLU A 162 -4.77 9.75 17.19
N HIS A 163 -4.91 9.76 15.87
CA HIS A 163 -3.81 9.97 14.94
C HIS A 163 -4.04 11.28 14.19
N THR A 164 -3.04 12.14 14.11
CA THR A 164 -3.06 13.32 13.22
C THR A 164 -2.56 12.99 11.82
N ALA A 165 -1.77 11.94 11.71
CA ALA A 165 -1.26 11.37 10.47
C ALA A 165 -0.82 9.92 10.72
N PHE A 166 -0.70 9.13 9.66
CA PHE A 166 -0.07 7.81 9.69
C PHE A 166 1.34 7.93 9.13
N ALA A 167 2.33 7.49 9.88
CA ALA A 167 3.73 7.49 9.44
C ALA A 167 3.96 6.37 8.42
N GLY A 168 4.74 6.65 7.40
CA GLY A 168 5.38 5.59 6.62
C GLY A 168 6.39 4.84 7.47
N ASP A 169 6.49 3.52 7.29
CA ASP A 169 7.48 2.73 8.01
C ASP A 169 8.91 3.24 7.70
N PRO A 170 9.73 3.60 8.70
CA PRO A 170 11.02 4.23 8.47
C PRO A 170 12.00 3.40 7.65
N GLU A 171 11.96 2.07 7.78
CA GLU A 171 12.83 1.19 6.99
C GLU A 171 12.37 1.15 5.54
N LEU A 172 11.05 1.03 5.30
CA LEU A 172 10.50 1.04 3.95
C LEU A 172 10.76 2.37 3.25
N VAL A 173 10.52 3.50 3.93
CA VAL A 173 10.80 4.85 3.41
C VAL A 173 12.29 5.02 3.08
N GLY A 174 13.18 4.66 4.02
CA GLY A 174 14.62 4.79 3.82
C GLY A 174 15.14 3.94 2.65
N ARG A 175 14.64 2.71 2.48
CA ARG A 175 15.00 1.84 1.36
C ARG A 175 14.50 2.39 0.02
N ALA A 176 13.29 2.95 -0.03
CA ALA A 176 12.75 3.56 -1.25
C ALA A 176 13.57 4.80 -1.65
N LEU A 177 13.88 5.69 -0.72
CA LEU A 177 14.73 6.87 -0.95
C LEU A 177 16.15 6.48 -1.38
N GLY A 178 16.70 5.39 -0.85
CA GLY A 178 18.01 4.84 -1.26
C GLY A 178 18.08 4.35 -2.71
N MET A 179 16.93 4.34 -3.42
CA MET A 179 16.86 4.00 -4.84
C MET A 179 16.71 5.22 -5.76
N ALA A 180 16.75 6.44 -5.22
CA ALA A 180 16.51 7.67 -5.99
C ALA A 180 17.35 7.73 -7.27
N ASP A 181 18.62 7.37 -7.21
CA ASP A 181 19.55 7.36 -8.36
C ASP A 181 19.17 6.38 -9.48
N ARG A 182 18.26 5.46 -9.23
CA ARG A 182 17.78 4.47 -10.23
C ARG A 182 16.61 4.99 -11.05
N TYR A 183 15.88 5.97 -10.54
CA TYR A 183 14.75 6.59 -11.23
C TYR A 183 15.27 7.65 -12.22
N ARG A 184 14.74 7.63 -13.47
CA ARG A 184 15.24 8.48 -14.57
C ARG A 184 14.20 9.44 -15.15
N HIS A 185 12.99 9.45 -14.60
CA HIS A 185 11.88 10.24 -15.14
C HIS A 185 11.54 11.47 -14.27
N GLY A 186 12.35 11.72 -13.25
CA GLY A 186 12.18 12.81 -12.28
C GLY A 186 13.04 12.55 -11.04
N ARG A 187 12.73 13.23 -9.96
CA ARG A 187 13.35 13.07 -8.65
C ARG A 187 12.55 12.07 -7.80
N VAL A 188 13.20 11.49 -6.79
CA VAL A 188 12.53 10.73 -5.73
C VAL A 188 12.82 11.44 -4.43
N VAL A 189 11.78 11.94 -3.77
CA VAL A 189 11.90 12.79 -2.59
C VAL A 189 11.00 12.29 -1.45
N PRO A 190 11.36 12.54 -0.18
CA PRO A 190 10.43 12.36 0.93
C PRO A 190 9.37 13.46 0.93
N GLY A 191 8.15 13.13 1.34
CA GLY A 191 7.09 14.15 1.44
C GLY A 191 5.89 13.67 2.25
N ILE A 192 4.97 14.60 2.52
CA ILE A 192 3.68 14.32 3.15
C ILE A 192 2.63 14.15 2.04
N ILE A 193 1.89 13.06 2.08
CA ILE A 193 0.79 12.77 1.16
C ILE A 193 -0.51 13.19 1.82
N GLY A 194 -1.23 14.12 1.20
CA GLY A 194 -2.60 14.50 1.57
C GLY A 194 -3.59 13.63 0.81
N THR A 195 -4.51 13.00 1.53
CA THR A 195 -5.52 12.12 0.95
C THR A 195 -6.91 12.71 1.13
N ALA A 196 -7.70 12.78 0.07
CA ALA A 196 -9.12 13.15 0.13
C ALA A 196 -9.84 12.66 -1.13
N ASP A 197 -11.16 12.48 -1.06
CA ASP A 197 -11.99 12.27 -2.27
C ASP A 197 -12.20 13.63 -2.98
N GLU A 198 -11.08 14.27 -3.35
CA GLU A 198 -11.00 15.60 -3.97
C GLU A 198 -9.98 15.61 -5.09
N TRP A 199 -10.17 16.48 -6.06
CA TRP A 199 -9.18 16.87 -7.06
C TRP A 199 -9.11 18.40 -7.09
N ASN A 200 -8.10 18.96 -6.43
CA ASN A 200 -7.95 20.40 -6.35
C ASN A 200 -7.24 20.97 -7.58
N ARG A 201 -7.92 21.89 -8.26
CA ARG A 201 -7.37 22.65 -9.42
C ARG A 201 -7.29 24.16 -9.15
N GLN A 202 -7.64 24.59 -7.96
CA GLN A 202 -7.50 25.98 -7.54
C GLN A 202 -6.10 26.18 -6.95
N VAL A 203 -5.23 26.90 -7.64
CA VAL A 203 -3.85 27.17 -7.22
C VAL A 203 -3.78 27.74 -5.80
N ALA A 204 -4.71 28.64 -5.45
CA ALA A 204 -4.77 29.20 -4.09
C ALA A 204 -5.08 28.13 -3.03
N ARG A 205 -5.94 27.15 -3.34
CA ARG A 205 -6.26 26.02 -2.47
C ARG A 205 -5.06 25.08 -2.33
N ILE A 206 -4.41 24.74 -3.43
CA ILE A 206 -3.19 23.92 -3.44
C ILE A 206 -2.10 24.55 -2.59
N ASN A 207 -1.81 25.83 -2.80
CA ASN A 207 -0.85 26.57 -2.01
C ASN A 207 -1.21 26.61 -0.51
N TRP A 208 -2.49 26.79 -0.19
CA TRP A 208 -2.96 26.78 1.20
C TRP A 208 -2.76 25.41 1.85
N LEU A 209 -3.08 24.29 1.16
CA LEU A 209 -2.85 22.94 1.64
C LEU A 209 -1.36 22.65 1.87
N HIS A 210 -0.52 23.06 0.92
CA HIS A 210 0.92 22.92 1.07
C HIS A 210 1.46 23.75 2.25
N GLN A 211 1.07 25.02 2.37
CA GLN A 211 1.55 25.91 3.44
C GLN A 211 1.05 25.47 4.82
N THR A 212 -0.18 25.00 4.92
CA THR A 212 -0.81 24.64 6.20
C THR A 212 -0.38 23.25 6.68
N TYR A 213 -0.33 22.26 5.77
CA TYR A 213 -0.12 20.86 6.12
C TYR A 213 1.19 20.28 5.55
N GLN A 214 1.97 21.08 4.82
CA GLN A 214 3.22 20.66 4.17
C GLN A 214 3.02 19.48 3.20
N THR A 215 1.85 19.39 2.57
CA THR A 215 1.58 18.36 1.58
C THR A 215 2.47 18.54 0.37
N ALA A 216 3.13 17.47 -0.06
CA ALA A 216 3.90 17.42 -1.31
C ALA A 216 3.05 16.95 -2.49
N ALA A 217 2.06 16.10 -2.20
CA ALA A 217 1.16 15.50 -3.18
C ALA A 217 -0.25 15.33 -2.60
N GLU A 218 -1.27 15.33 -3.47
CA GLU A 218 -2.64 14.94 -3.14
C GLU A 218 -3.09 13.73 -3.97
N GLU A 219 -3.84 12.85 -3.33
CA GLU A 219 -4.44 11.66 -3.93
C GLU A 219 -5.63 11.17 -3.08
N MET A 220 -6.18 9.98 -3.36
CA MET A 220 -7.47 9.59 -2.82
C MET A 220 -7.48 8.29 -1.98
N GLU A 221 -6.32 7.65 -1.70
CA GLU A 221 -6.25 6.29 -1.11
C GLU A 221 -5.32 6.13 0.09
N THR A 222 -4.16 6.80 0.08
CA THR A 222 -3.01 6.47 0.97
C THR A 222 -3.38 6.49 2.45
N SER A 223 -4.07 7.51 2.93
CA SER A 223 -4.36 7.61 4.37
C SER A 223 -5.35 6.54 4.84
N SER A 224 -6.28 6.11 3.99
CA SER A 224 -7.22 5.03 4.28
C SER A 224 -6.54 3.67 4.32
N ALA A 225 -5.65 3.40 3.36
CA ALA A 225 -4.84 2.19 3.36
C ALA A 225 -3.88 2.16 4.56
N ALA A 226 -3.25 3.30 4.90
CA ALA A 226 -2.39 3.45 6.06
C ALA A 226 -3.12 3.24 7.39
N LEU A 227 -4.37 3.75 7.52
CA LEU A 227 -5.23 3.53 8.69
C LEU A 227 -5.48 2.03 8.90
N VAL A 228 -5.80 1.30 7.83
CA VAL A 228 -6.01 -0.15 7.91
C VAL A 228 -4.70 -0.85 8.26
N ALA A 229 -3.58 -0.51 7.63
CA ALA A 229 -2.29 -1.10 7.93
C ALA A 229 -1.88 -0.89 9.41
N GLU A 230 -2.10 0.33 9.96
CA GLU A 230 -1.90 0.63 11.38
C GLU A 230 -2.78 -0.23 12.28
N ALA A 231 -4.07 -0.40 11.93
CA ALA A 231 -5.00 -1.23 12.69
C ALA A 231 -4.56 -2.70 12.77
N TYR A 232 -3.93 -3.21 11.70
CA TYR A 232 -3.39 -4.57 11.64
C TYR A 232 -1.91 -4.67 12.06
N LYS A 233 -1.28 -3.55 12.42
CA LYS A 233 0.16 -3.48 12.78
C LYS A 233 1.07 -4.02 11.67
N VAL A 234 0.74 -3.72 10.41
CA VAL A 234 1.51 -4.12 9.23
C VAL A 234 2.30 -2.91 8.72
N PRO A 235 3.62 -3.04 8.48
CA PRO A 235 4.44 -1.96 7.92
C PRO A 235 3.86 -1.43 6.60
N PHE A 236 3.86 -0.10 6.43
CA PHE A 236 3.21 0.59 5.33
C PHE A 236 4.10 1.67 4.73
N VAL A 237 4.04 1.84 3.40
CA VAL A 237 4.59 3.01 2.70
C VAL A 237 3.68 3.44 1.56
N GLY A 238 3.40 4.75 1.48
CA GLY A 238 2.77 5.38 0.32
C GLY A 238 3.85 5.84 -0.68
N ILE A 239 3.63 5.62 -1.97
CA ILE A 239 4.53 6.07 -3.05
C ILE A 239 3.66 6.72 -4.12
N ARG A 240 3.92 7.98 -4.45
CA ARG A 240 3.13 8.72 -5.44
C ARG A 240 4.01 9.37 -6.48
N VAL A 241 3.73 9.11 -7.76
CA VAL A 241 4.30 9.90 -8.85
C VAL A 241 3.38 11.08 -9.14
N LEU A 242 3.95 12.26 -9.31
CA LEU A 242 3.17 13.42 -9.73
C LEU A 242 2.77 13.24 -11.20
N SER A 243 1.48 13.09 -11.45
CA SER A 243 0.91 12.94 -12.80
C SER A 243 0.53 14.27 -13.43
N ASN A 244 0.37 15.30 -12.60
CA ASN A 244 0.04 16.66 -12.97
C ASN A 244 0.53 17.65 -11.91
N SER A 245 0.67 18.92 -12.30
CA SER A 245 0.90 20.02 -11.38
C SER A 245 0.23 21.28 -11.92
N ASP A 246 -0.90 21.66 -11.33
CA ASP A 246 -1.57 22.93 -11.69
C ASP A 246 -0.73 24.15 -11.31
N LEU A 247 0.21 24.01 -10.36
CA LEU A 247 1.18 25.08 -10.03
C LEU A 247 2.08 25.42 -11.22
N HIS A 248 2.36 24.46 -12.09
CA HIS A 248 3.26 24.60 -13.24
C HIS A 248 2.52 24.53 -14.58
N GLY A 249 1.18 24.40 -14.59
CA GLY A 249 0.40 24.18 -15.81
C GLY A 249 0.67 22.82 -16.47
N GLU A 250 1.12 21.85 -15.70
CA GLU A 250 1.40 20.50 -16.17
C GLU A 250 0.13 19.65 -16.07
N GLU A 251 -0.47 19.33 -17.22
CA GLU A 251 -1.67 18.50 -17.31
C GLU A 251 -1.39 17.04 -16.95
N PHE A 252 -2.45 16.29 -16.62
CA PHE A 252 -2.38 14.87 -16.28
C PHE A 252 -1.74 14.04 -17.39
N ASP A 253 -0.73 13.25 -17.03
CA ASP A 253 -0.03 12.32 -17.91
C ASP A 253 -0.09 10.89 -17.35
N PRO A 254 -0.89 9.97 -17.94
CA PRO A 254 -1.02 8.60 -17.49
C PRO A 254 0.29 7.78 -17.62
N GLN A 255 1.25 8.21 -18.45
CA GLN A 255 2.54 7.53 -18.58
C GLN A 255 3.34 7.53 -17.27
N THR A 256 3.14 8.53 -16.43
CA THR A 256 3.77 8.61 -15.11
C THR A 256 3.41 7.41 -14.23
N ALA A 257 2.18 6.87 -14.34
CA ALA A 257 1.78 5.67 -13.62
C ALA A 257 2.64 4.46 -13.98
N ILE A 258 3.00 4.31 -15.25
CA ILE A 258 3.90 3.21 -15.70
C ILE A 258 5.28 3.37 -15.07
N HIS A 259 5.82 4.59 -15.05
CA HIS A 259 7.11 4.87 -14.44
C HIS A 259 7.11 4.60 -12.93
N CYS A 260 6.02 4.93 -12.23
CA CYS A 260 5.84 4.58 -10.82
C CYS A 260 5.88 3.08 -10.60
N GLN A 261 5.12 2.31 -11.37
CA GLN A 261 5.06 0.85 -11.27
C GLN A 261 6.43 0.20 -11.54
N GLN A 262 7.21 0.73 -12.49
CA GLN A 262 8.57 0.27 -12.75
C GLN A 262 9.47 0.50 -11.52
N PHE A 263 9.43 1.71 -10.94
CA PHE A 263 10.13 2.04 -9.71
C PHE A 263 9.73 1.10 -8.56
N VAL A 264 8.41 0.91 -8.35
CA VAL A 264 7.88 0.05 -7.28
C VAL A 264 8.23 -1.43 -7.52
N THR A 265 8.24 -1.90 -8.76
CA THR A 265 8.69 -3.26 -9.09
C THR A 265 10.15 -3.48 -8.69
N ASP A 266 11.03 -2.54 -8.99
CA ASP A 266 12.44 -2.63 -8.62
C ASP A 266 12.64 -2.46 -7.11
N TYR A 267 11.84 -1.61 -6.47
CA TYR A 267 11.82 -1.46 -5.02
C TYR A 267 11.40 -2.77 -4.33
N ALA A 268 10.34 -3.42 -4.79
CA ALA A 268 9.90 -4.72 -4.26
C ALA A 268 11.01 -5.79 -4.40
N LYS A 269 11.74 -5.83 -5.52
CA LYS A 269 12.90 -6.73 -5.69
C LYS A 269 14.03 -6.43 -4.67
N VAL A 270 14.28 -5.17 -4.36
CA VAL A 270 15.28 -4.78 -3.33
C VAL A 270 14.85 -5.26 -1.95
N LEU A 271 13.56 -5.13 -1.59
CA LEU A 271 13.01 -5.64 -0.34
C LEU A 271 13.14 -7.17 -0.27
N ILE A 272 12.73 -7.88 -1.32
CA ILE A 272 12.80 -9.35 -1.42
C ILE A 272 14.24 -9.85 -1.23
N ASN A 273 15.20 -9.20 -1.88
CA ASN A 273 16.62 -9.55 -1.73
C ASN A 273 17.13 -9.33 -0.28
N GLY A 274 16.55 -8.37 0.44
CA GLY A 274 16.82 -8.18 1.86
C GLY A 274 16.26 -9.30 2.74
N PHE A 275 15.06 -9.80 2.45
CA PHE A 275 14.42 -10.89 3.20
C PHE A 275 15.15 -12.23 3.04
N ASN A 276 15.74 -12.49 1.88
CA ASN A 276 16.46 -13.74 1.61
C ASN A 276 17.86 -13.77 2.27
N LYS A 277 18.32 -12.65 2.83
CA LYS A 277 19.63 -12.55 3.49
C LYS A 277 19.52 -12.53 5.02
N ALA A 278 18.33 -12.34 5.55
CA ALA A 278 18.04 -12.32 6.99
C ALA A 278 17.54 -13.69 7.48
#